data_fdce86286b3d5de0b82360030842dd40
#
_entry.id   fdce86286b3d5de0b82360030842dd40
#
_cell.length_a   1.000
_cell.length_b   1.000
_cell.length_c   1.000
_cell.angle_alpha   90.00
_cell.angle_beta   90.00
_cell.angle_gamma   90.00
#
_symmetry.space_group_name_H-M   'P 1'
#
loop_
_entity.id
_entity.type
_entity.pdbx_description
1 polymer ?
#
loop_
_entity_poly.entity_id
_entity_poly.type
_entity_poly.pdbx_seq_one_letter_code
_entity_poly.pdbx_strand_id
1 'polypeptide(L)'
;MTENTKTGLALALEDWRILINDDWRSLAVALYMVLIGYGVLVGIPVISTAWVTKLGFTEVEVGRVAGMDLGGLSAGAIVTAWIINRVNRRILVFIGIIIAVVANGMCLKYVDYDTVLWLRFLAGFGSGMYTAVAVAIFGMSIRPALAYNLMLFSFAFSQALEMRILPQLSMNGIYWVFIGCFLATIPFLKWIKSYPKTRPVEERSSTNDSNARYALFLPWVCLFAIFLTYINIGAYWTYIELAALDSNTNPNLVSEVLVWASLCSLLGCLIATLLSNRFGLLRPLLIALFTMAMGVGMLAFGINE
;
A
#
# COMPACT_ATOMS: atom_id res chain seq x y z
N MET A 1 9.11 -15.38 43.81
CA MET A 1 8.15 -15.05 42.74
C MET A 1 8.21 -13.57 42.49
N THR A 2 9.12 -13.15 41.62
CA THR A 2 9.21 -11.78 41.12
C THR A 2 9.20 -11.89 39.61
N GLU A 3 7.97 -11.99 39.06
CA GLU A 3 7.72 -11.98 37.63
C GLU A 3 7.90 -10.54 37.15
N ASN A 4 9.00 -10.36 36.43
CA ASN A 4 9.46 -9.12 35.85
C ASN A 4 8.40 -8.65 34.84
N THR A 5 7.52 -7.72 35.22
CA THR A 5 6.65 -6.99 34.29
C THR A 5 7.54 -6.09 33.41
N LYS A 6 8.11 -6.67 32.36
CA LYS A 6 8.77 -5.89 31.31
C LYS A 6 7.76 -4.84 30.84
N THR A 7 8.12 -3.58 30.89
CA THR A 7 7.29 -2.48 30.37
C THR A 7 6.99 -2.76 28.90
N GLY A 8 5.79 -2.43 28.40
CA GLY A 8 5.37 -2.68 27.01
C GLY A 8 6.38 -2.16 25.97
N LEU A 9 7.13 -1.10 26.31
CA LEU A 9 8.22 -0.56 25.49
C LEU A 9 9.40 -1.54 25.40
N ALA A 10 9.79 -2.21 26.49
CA ALA A 10 10.88 -3.16 26.50
C ALA A 10 10.56 -4.42 25.66
N LEU A 11 9.31 -4.89 25.71
CA LEU A 11 8.83 -5.97 24.85
C LEU A 11 8.82 -5.57 23.37
N ALA A 12 8.37 -4.37 23.07
CA ALA A 12 8.41 -3.84 21.71
C ALA A 12 9.85 -3.76 21.19
N LEU A 13 10.80 -3.26 21.97
CA LEU A 13 12.22 -3.17 21.56
C LEU A 13 12.85 -4.55 21.36
N GLU A 14 12.50 -5.54 22.18
CA GLU A 14 12.95 -6.92 22.02
C GLU A 14 12.40 -7.54 20.72
N ASP A 15 11.13 -7.31 20.41
CA ASP A 15 10.49 -7.74 19.15
C ASP A 15 11.16 -7.13 17.91
N TRP A 16 11.50 -5.84 17.95
CA TRP A 16 12.25 -5.17 16.88
C TRP A 16 13.63 -5.76 16.68
N ARG A 17 14.34 -6.04 17.79
CA ARG A 17 15.68 -6.63 17.74
C ARG A 17 15.67 -8.02 17.12
N ILE A 18 14.66 -8.83 17.44
CA ILE A 18 14.49 -10.18 16.86
C ILE A 18 14.20 -10.07 15.36
N LEU A 19 13.30 -9.15 14.95
CA LEU A 19 12.96 -8.95 13.55
C LEU A 19 14.17 -8.54 12.69
N ILE A 20 15.00 -7.63 13.21
CA ILE A 20 16.19 -7.13 12.52
C ILE A 20 17.26 -8.21 12.41
N ASN A 21 17.45 -9.04 13.44
CA ASN A 21 18.50 -10.07 13.43
C ASN A 21 18.18 -11.24 12.49
N ASP A 22 16.91 -11.54 12.20
CA ASP A 22 16.54 -12.75 11.43
C ASP A 22 16.88 -12.63 9.95
N ASP A 23 16.55 -11.49 9.32
CA ASP A 23 16.83 -11.28 7.89
C ASP A 23 16.57 -9.83 7.43
N TRP A 24 17.25 -8.88 8.04
CA TRP A 24 17.06 -7.47 7.76
C TRP A 24 17.21 -7.10 6.27
N ARG A 25 18.05 -7.82 5.52
CA ARG A 25 18.28 -7.56 4.09
C ARG A 25 17.02 -7.85 3.26
N SER A 26 16.41 -9.01 3.49
CA SER A 26 15.17 -9.39 2.80
C SER A 26 14.01 -8.48 3.19
N LEU A 27 13.93 -8.11 4.48
CA LEU A 27 12.94 -7.19 5.00
C LEU A 27 13.12 -5.78 4.40
N ALA A 28 14.35 -5.26 4.37
CA ALA A 28 14.64 -3.95 3.81
C ALA A 28 14.28 -3.85 2.33
N VAL A 29 14.61 -4.89 1.54
CA VAL A 29 14.20 -4.94 0.13
C VAL A 29 12.70 -5.03 -0.01
N ALA A 30 12.02 -5.83 0.80
CA ALA A 30 10.57 -5.95 0.75
C ALA A 30 9.88 -4.61 1.10
N LEU A 31 10.40 -3.86 2.09
CA LEU A 31 9.91 -2.52 2.43
C LEU A 31 10.13 -1.54 1.28
N TYR A 32 11.29 -1.54 0.66
CA TYR A 32 11.56 -0.73 -0.52
C TYR A 32 10.62 -1.09 -1.67
N MET A 33 10.40 -2.39 -1.92
CA MET A 33 9.49 -2.87 -2.95
C MET A 33 8.06 -2.40 -2.72
N VAL A 34 7.58 -2.43 -1.49
CA VAL A 34 6.24 -1.95 -1.17
C VAL A 34 6.13 -0.44 -1.36
N LEU A 35 7.13 0.32 -0.90
CA LEU A 35 7.19 1.76 -1.05
C LEU A 35 7.07 2.18 -2.52
N ILE A 36 7.77 1.51 -3.43
CA ILE A 36 7.75 1.84 -4.86
C ILE A 36 6.55 1.22 -5.57
N GLY A 37 6.24 -0.02 -5.28
CA GLY A 37 5.20 -0.76 -6.02
C GLY A 37 3.78 -0.27 -5.72
N TYR A 38 3.54 0.29 -4.56
CA TYR A 38 2.28 0.98 -4.24
C TYR A 38 2.35 2.50 -4.47
N GLY A 39 3.44 3.01 -5.06
CA GLY A 39 3.62 4.45 -5.26
C GLY A 39 2.46 5.10 -6.01
N VAL A 40 1.96 4.49 -7.08
CA VAL A 40 0.79 5.04 -7.77
C VAL A 40 -0.45 5.05 -6.87
N LEU A 41 -0.66 4.01 -6.04
CA LEU A 41 -1.80 3.95 -5.11
C LEU A 41 -1.75 5.09 -4.08
N VAL A 42 -0.59 5.36 -3.51
CA VAL A 42 -0.45 6.41 -2.49
C VAL A 42 -0.35 7.81 -3.10
N GLY A 43 0.24 7.94 -4.30
CA GLY A 43 0.38 9.19 -5.06
C GLY A 43 -0.81 9.55 -5.94
N ILE A 44 -1.87 8.73 -5.95
CA ILE A 44 -3.01 8.90 -6.87
C ILE A 44 -3.60 10.32 -6.88
N PRO A 45 -3.80 11.05 -5.76
CA PRO A 45 -4.34 12.39 -5.80
C PRO A 45 -3.54 13.31 -6.72
N VAL A 46 -2.24 13.38 -6.50
CA VAL A 46 -1.33 14.22 -7.30
C VAL A 46 -1.21 13.75 -8.75
N ILE A 47 -1.17 12.42 -8.97
CA ILE A 47 -1.07 11.85 -10.31
C ILE A 47 -2.35 12.10 -11.09
N SER A 48 -3.53 11.98 -10.46
CA SER A 48 -4.83 12.30 -11.06
C SER A 48 -4.91 13.76 -11.50
N THR A 49 -4.52 14.67 -10.62
CA THR A 49 -4.43 16.10 -10.95
C THR A 49 -3.44 16.36 -12.09
N ALA A 50 -2.32 15.64 -12.14
CA ALA A 50 -1.37 15.76 -13.25
C ALA A 50 -1.94 15.25 -14.58
N TRP A 51 -2.74 14.19 -14.59
CA TRP A 51 -3.43 13.73 -15.81
C TRP A 51 -4.44 14.77 -16.33
N VAL A 52 -5.21 15.42 -15.44
CA VAL A 52 -6.12 16.50 -15.83
C VAL A 52 -5.35 17.71 -16.34
N THR A 53 -4.43 18.23 -15.53
CA THR A 53 -3.81 19.54 -15.80
C THR A 53 -2.72 19.49 -16.88
N LYS A 54 -2.01 18.36 -17.05
CA LYS A 54 -0.86 18.23 -17.95
C LYS A 54 -1.16 17.43 -19.20
N LEU A 55 -2.11 16.48 -19.18
CA LEU A 55 -2.53 15.70 -20.34
C LEU A 55 -3.91 16.12 -20.88
N GLY A 56 -4.67 16.90 -20.12
CA GLY A 56 -6.00 17.37 -20.53
C GLY A 56 -7.09 16.30 -20.44
N PHE A 57 -6.90 15.25 -19.64
CA PHE A 57 -7.92 14.22 -19.45
C PHE A 57 -9.09 14.78 -18.65
N THR A 58 -10.30 14.32 -18.97
CA THR A 58 -11.48 14.60 -18.18
C THR A 58 -11.44 13.82 -16.86
N GLU A 59 -12.16 14.28 -15.85
CA GLU A 59 -12.24 13.60 -14.53
C GLU A 59 -12.70 12.15 -14.64
N VAL A 60 -13.65 11.88 -15.56
CA VAL A 60 -14.14 10.52 -15.82
C VAL A 60 -13.04 9.65 -16.42
N GLU A 61 -12.25 10.17 -17.34
CA GLU A 61 -11.10 9.46 -17.93
C GLU A 61 -10.03 9.19 -16.88
N VAL A 62 -9.73 10.15 -16.02
CA VAL A 62 -8.78 9.98 -14.91
C VAL A 62 -9.24 8.88 -13.96
N GLY A 63 -10.51 8.85 -13.57
CA GLY A 63 -11.05 7.78 -12.73
C GLY A 63 -10.92 6.39 -13.36
N ARG A 64 -11.13 6.30 -14.69
CA ARG A 64 -10.92 5.03 -15.44
C ARG A 64 -9.45 4.64 -15.51
N VAL A 65 -8.55 5.58 -15.77
CA VAL A 65 -7.09 5.31 -15.81
C VAL A 65 -6.58 4.86 -14.45
N ALA A 66 -6.98 5.54 -13.37
CA ALA A 66 -6.66 5.14 -12.00
C ALA A 66 -7.23 3.75 -11.67
N GLY A 67 -8.49 3.50 -12.04
CA GLY A 67 -9.14 2.20 -11.86
C GLY A 67 -8.43 1.07 -12.62
N MET A 68 -7.96 1.33 -13.84
CA MET A 68 -7.18 0.35 -14.63
C MET A 68 -5.81 0.07 -14.02
N ASP A 69 -5.13 1.06 -13.50
CA ASP A 69 -3.85 0.88 -12.81
C ASP A 69 -4.01 0.00 -11.56
N LEU A 70 -4.96 0.34 -10.69
CA LEU A 70 -5.25 -0.44 -9.48
C LEU A 70 -5.83 -1.83 -9.80
N GLY A 71 -6.63 -1.94 -10.87
CA GLY A 71 -7.11 -3.22 -11.40
C GLY A 71 -5.95 -4.10 -11.88
N GLY A 72 -5.00 -3.51 -12.59
CA GLY A 72 -3.75 -4.16 -13.00
C GLY A 72 -2.94 -4.64 -11.81
N LEU A 73 -2.75 -3.79 -10.80
CA LEU A 73 -2.05 -4.12 -9.56
C LEU A 73 -2.71 -5.34 -8.86
N SER A 74 -4.01 -5.34 -8.76
CA SER A 74 -4.77 -6.45 -8.17
C SER A 74 -4.62 -7.74 -8.98
N ALA A 75 -4.75 -7.66 -10.31
CA ALA A 75 -4.57 -8.80 -11.22
C ALA A 75 -3.16 -9.39 -11.13
N GLY A 76 -2.13 -8.55 -11.15
CA GLY A 76 -0.73 -8.95 -11.00
C GLY A 76 -0.46 -9.64 -9.66
N ALA A 77 -1.06 -9.13 -8.57
CA ALA A 77 -0.94 -9.74 -7.25
C ALA A 77 -1.62 -11.12 -7.20
N ILE A 78 -2.81 -11.28 -7.78
CA ILE A 78 -3.54 -12.56 -7.85
C ILE A 78 -2.73 -13.59 -8.65
N VAL A 79 -2.25 -13.21 -9.84
CA VAL A 79 -1.43 -14.10 -10.67
C VAL A 79 -0.18 -14.53 -9.92
N THR A 80 0.50 -13.59 -9.25
CA THR A 80 1.69 -13.90 -8.47
C THR A 80 1.38 -14.84 -7.30
N ALA A 81 0.27 -14.64 -6.60
CA ALA A 81 -0.15 -15.53 -5.51
C ALA A 81 -0.32 -16.99 -5.98
N TRP A 82 -0.80 -17.21 -7.21
CA TRP A 82 -0.93 -18.54 -7.79
C TRP A 82 0.41 -19.21 -8.12
N ILE A 83 1.37 -18.43 -8.62
CA ILE A 83 2.61 -18.98 -9.16
C ILE A 83 3.81 -18.87 -8.21
N ILE A 84 3.72 -18.10 -7.12
CA ILE A 84 4.82 -17.80 -6.20
C ILE A 84 5.47 -19.03 -5.56
N ASN A 85 4.70 -20.11 -5.40
CA ASN A 85 5.19 -21.37 -4.85
C ASN A 85 5.88 -22.26 -5.90
N ARG A 86 5.72 -21.94 -7.20
CA ARG A 86 6.24 -22.73 -8.33
C ARG A 86 7.41 -22.06 -9.04
N VAL A 87 7.50 -20.74 -8.93
CA VAL A 87 8.49 -19.93 -9.65
C VAL A 87 9.39 -19.23 -8.65
N ASN A 88 10.66 -19.08 -9.01
CA ASN A 88 11.63 -18.34 -8.19
C ASN A 88 11.16 -16.89 -8.01
N ARG A 89 11.05 -16.44 -6.77
CA ARG A 89 10.59 -15.09 -6.40
C ARG A 89 11.40 -13.98 -7.06
N ARG A 90 12.71 -14.16 -7.21
CA ARG A 90 13.58 -13.18 -7.90
C ARG A 90 13.18 -13.00 -9.36
N ILE A 91 12.80 -14.08 -10.04
CA ILE A 91 12.32 -14.04 -11.42
C ILE A 91 10.97 -13.30 -11.48
N LEU A 92 10.05 -13.58 -10.57
CA LEU A 92 8.77 -12.89 -10.52
C LEU A 92 8.93 -11.39 -10.32
N VAL A 93 9.79 -10.98 -9.39
CA VAL A 93 10.12 -9.57 -9.16
C VAL A 93 10.74 -8.94 -10.40
N PHE A 94 11.69 -9.63 -11.05
CA PHE A 94 12.36 -9.13 -12.24
C PHE A 94 11.38 -8.94 -13.41
N ILE A 95 10.49 -9.90 -13.65
CA ILE A 95 9.42 -9.78 -14.65
C ILE A 95 8.50 -8.60 -14.34
N GLY A 96 8.07 -8.46 -13.08
CA GLY A 96 7.26 -7.33 -12.63
C GLY A 96 7.94 -5.99 -12.90
N ILE A 97 9.25 -5.87 -12.61
CA ILE A 97 10.04 -4.67 -12.91
C ILE A 97 10.06 -4.39 -14.41
N ILE A 98 10.33 -5.38 -15.25
CA ILE A 98 10.38 -5.20 -16.72
C ILE A 98 9.04 -4.68 -17.22
N ILE A 99 7.92 -5.31 -16.84
CA ILE A 99 6.58 -4.91 -17.26
C ILE A 99 6.29 -3.46 -16.82
N ALA A 100 6.55 -3.14 -15.56
CA ALA A 100 6.30 -1.79 -15.04
C ALA A 100 7.18 -0.73 -15.71
N VAL A 101 8.46 -1.01 -15.92
CA VAL A 101 9.42 -0.09 -16.56
C VAL A 101 9.06 0.13 -18.04
N VAL A 102 8.74 -0.93 -18.78
CA VAL A 102 8.35 -0.83 -20.19
C VAL A 102 7.04 -0.04 -20.32
N ALA A 103 6.04 -0.34 -19.51
CA ALA A 103 4.77 0.36 -19.56
C ALA A 103 4.90 1.85 -19.20
N ASN A 104 5.63 2.20 -18.13
CA ASN A 104 5.91 3.60 -17.79
C ASN A 104 6.76 4.29 -18.87
N GLY A 105 7.73 3.57 -19.47
CA GLY A 105 8.55 4.08 -20.57
C GLY A 105 7.72 4.37 -21.84
N MET A 106 6.72 3.56 -22.13
CA MET A 106 5.79 3.81 -23.24
C MET A 106 4.88 5.02 -22.95
N CYS A 107 4.48 5.25 -21.70
CA CYS A 107 3.74 6.46 -21.30
C CYS A 107 4.51 7.77 -21.51
N LEU A 108 5.85 7.72 -21.63
CA LEU A 108 6.64 8.90 -22.01
C LEU A 108 6.41 9.34 -23.45
N LYS A 109 6.03 8.39 -24.33
CA LYS A 109 5.88 8.62 -25.77
C LYS A 109 4.41 8.74 -26.19
N TYR A 110 3.55 7.94 -25.58
CA TYR A 110 2.11 7.89 -25.90
C TYR A 110 1.34 8.62 -24.83
N VAL A 111 0.58 9.64 -25.24
CA VAL A 111 -0.19 10.51 -24.32
C VAL A 111 -1.69 10.45 -24.61
N ASP A 112 -2.13 9.70 -25.64
CA ASP A 112 -3.53 9.50 -25.95
C ASP A 112 -4.21 8.62 -24.87
N TYR A 113 -5.46 8.96 -24.55
CA TYR A 113 -6.22 8.35 -23.47
C TYR A 113 -6.29 6.82 -23.59
N ASP A 114 -6.68 6.28 -24.74
CA ASP A 114 -6.89 4.84 -24.91
C ASP A 114 -5.59 4.04 -24.73
N THR A 115 -4.48 4.54 -25.24
CA THR A 115 -3.18 3.91 -25.05
C THR A 115 -2.72 4.01 -23.62
N VAL A 116 -2.84 5.18 -22.97
CA VAL A 116 -2.46 5.38 -21.57
C VAL A 116 -3.28 4.47 -20.65
N LEU A 117 -4.58 4.30 -20.90
CA LEU A 117 -5.46 3.42 -20.14
C LEU A 117 -4.89 1.99 -20.03
N TRP A 118 -4.50 1.39 -21.16
CA TRP A 118 -3.95 0.03 -21.18
C TRP A 118 -2.50 -0.03 -20.68
N LEU A 119 -1.71 0.99 -20.92
CA LEU A 119 -0.34 1.08 -20.38
C LEU A 119 -0.35 1.18 -18.87
N ARG A 120 -1.32 1.90 -18.29
CA ARG A 120 -1.48 1.97 -16.83
C ARG A 120 -1.91 0.64 -16.24
N PHE A 121 -2.81 -0.10 -16.91
CA PHE A 121 -3.13 -1.47 -16.50
C PHE A 121 -1.86 -2.36 -16.48
N LEU A 122 -1.04 -2.31 -17.51
CA LEU A 122 0.21 -3.08 -17.58
C LEU A 122 1.22 -2.63 -16.51
N ALA A 123 1.36 -1.33 -16.28
CA ALA A 123 2.23 -0.79 -15.24
C ALA A 123 1.78 -1.27 -13.85
N GLY A 124 0.47 -1.18 -13.57
CA GLY A 124 -0.14 -1.73 -12.37
C GLY A 124 0.08 -3.23 -12.23
N PHE A 125 -0.11 -4.01 -13.31
CA PHE A 125 0.10 -5.46 -13.31
C PHE A 125 1.54 -5.82 -12.93
N GLY A 126 2.54 -5.19 -13.54
CA GLY A 126 3.94 -5.37 -13.19
C GLY A 126 4.23 -4.99 -11.72
N SER A 127 3.65 -3.87 -11.27
CA SER A 127 3.72 -3.41 -9.88
C SER A 127 3.07 -4.40 -8.90
N GLY A 128 1.92 -4.98 -9.26
CA GLY A 128 1.23 -6.00 -8.47
C GLY A 128 2.03 -7.29 -8.32
N MET A 129 2.67 -7.77 -9.41
CA MET A 129 3.60 -8.90 -9.34
C MET A 129 4.76 -8.63 -8.38
N TYR A 130 5.32 -7.46 -8.48
CA TYR A 130 6.44 -6.99 -7.69
C TYR A 130 6.08 -6.90 -6.19
N THR A 131 4.97 -6.25 -5.84
CA THR A 131 4.54 -6.05 -4.46
C THR A 131 4.03 -7.31 -3.79
N ALA A 132 3.37 -8.21 -4.52
CA ALA A 132 2.90 -9.48 -3.97
C ALA A 132 4.03 -10.34 -3.40
N VAL A 133 5.22 -10.32 -4.02
CA VAL A 133 6.40 -11.00 -3.48
C VAL A 133 6.86 -10.34 -2.19
N ALA A 134 6.84 -9.01 -2.10
CA ALA A 134 7.21 -8.29 -0.88
C ALA A 134 6.25 -8.60 0.28
N VAL A 135 4.94 -8.59 0.01
CA VAL A 135 3.90 -8.96 0.99
C VAL A 135 4.09 -10.40 1.48
N ALA A 136 4.44 -11.33 0.59
CA ALA A 136 4.75 -12.71 0.96
C ALA A 136 6.00 -12.81 1.85
N ILE A 137 7.01 -11.95 1.68
CA ILE A 137 8.19 -11.89 2.55
C ILE A 137 7.78 -11.45 3.96
N PHE A 138 6.92 -10.44 4.11
CA PHE A 138 6.43 -9.99 5.42
C PHE A 138 5.66 -11.11 6.15
N GLY A 139 4.78 -11.82 5.44
CA GLY A 139 4.03 -12.94 6.01
C GLY A 139 4.90 -14.10 6.51
N MET A 140 6.12 -14.24 5.97
CA MET A 140 7.07 -15.27 6.38
C MET A 140 8.11 -14.81 7.40
N SER A 141 8.08 -13.55 7.82
CA SER A 141 8.97 -13.04 8.87
C SER A 141 8.68 -13.74 10.22
N ILE A 142 9.61 -13.70 11.15
CA ILE A 142 9.40 -14.25 12.51
C ILE A 142 8.25 -13.52 13.22
N ARG A 143 8.09 -12.22 12.96
CA ARG A 143 7.05 -11.35 13.54
C ARG A 143 6.22 -10.72 12.41
N PRO A 144 5.29 -11.46 11.78
CA PRO A 144 4.52 -10.94 10.63
C PRO A 144 3.76 -9.65 10.95
N ALA A 145 3.12 -9.57 12.12
CA ALA A 145 2.36 -8.40 12.54
C ALA A 145 3.23 -7.14 12.58
N LEU A 146 4.46 -7.24 13.09
CA LEU A 146 5.39 -6.12 13.13
C LEU A 146 5.90 -5.74 11.73
N ALA A 147 6.16 -6.75 10.87
CA ALA A 147 6.57 -6.51 9.49
C ALA A 147 5.48 -5.79 8.67
N TYR A 148 4.20 -6.17 8.86
CA TYR A 148 3.08 -5.47 8.24
C TYR A 148 2.87 -4.05 8.80
N ASN A 149 3.10 -3.83 10.10
CA ASN A 149 3.07 -2.48 10.67
C ASN A 149 4.17 -1.60 10.05
N LEU A 150 5.38 -2.17 9.85
CA LEU A 150 6.48 -1.48 9.17
C LEU A 150 6.11 -1.12 7.71
N MET A 151 5.37 -1.99 7.03
CA MET A 151 4.82 -1.71 5.71
C MET A 151 3.89 -0.50 5.73
N LEU A 152 2.99 -0.40 6.72
CA LEU A 152 2.09 0.75 6.86
C LEU A 152 2.86 2.05 7.13
N PHE A 153 3.91 2.01 7.94
CA PHE A 153 4.83 3.14 8.10
C PHE A 153 5.48 3.55 6.78
N SER A 154 5.92 2.56 5.99
CA SER A 154 6.52 2.83 4.67
C SER A 154 5.51 3.48 3.74
N PHE A 155 4.24 3.09 3.76
CA PHE A 155 3.18 3.74 2.98
C PHE A 155 3.00 5.20 3.34
N ALA A 156 2.81 5.51 4.62
CA ALA A 156 2.59 6.88 5.05
C ALA A 156 3.80 7.78 4.77
N PHE A 157 5.02 7.23 4.89
CA PHE A 157 6.25 7.94 4.52
C PHE A 157 6.33 8.18 3.01
N SER A 158 6.07 7.15 2.18
CA SER A 158 6.02 7.27 0.72
C SER A 158 5.01 8.33 0.29
N GLN A 159 3.81 8.27 0.87
CA GLN A 159 2.73 9.21 0.61
C GLN A 159 3.15 10.66 0.89
N ALA A 160 3.74 10.93 2.06
CA ALA A 160 4.22 12.27 2.40
C ALA A 160 5.29 12.75 1.43
N LEU A 161 6.22 11.87 1.02
CA LEU A 161 7.28 12.17 0.07
C LEU A 161 6.73 12.46 -1.33
N GLU A 162 5.80 11.64 -1.80
CA GLU A 162 5.17 11.78 -3.12
C GLU A 162 4.32 13.04 -3.20
N MET A 163 3.50 13.34 -2.18
CA MET A 163 2.71 14.59 -2.10
C MET A 163 3.60 15.83 -2.12
N ARG A 164 4.85 15.74 -1.67
CA ARG A 164 5.81 16.85 -1.69
C ARG A 164 6.55 16.99 -3.00
N ILE A 165 6.93 15.87 -3.64
CA ILE A 165 7.84 15.85 -4.80
C ILE A 165 7.06 15.84 -6.13
N LEU A 166 6.04 14.99 -6.26
CA LEU A 166 5.37 14.77 -7.55
C LEU A 166 4.70 16.02 -8.14
N PRO A 167 4.07 16.94 -7.35
CA PRO A 167 3.45 18.14 -7.91
C PRO A 167 4.45 19.04 -8.63
N GLN A 168 5.73 19.01 -8.22
CA GLN A 168 6.80 19.84 -8.78
C GLN A 168 7.34 19.30 -10.10
N LEU A 169 7.01 18.06 -10.47
CA LEU A 169 7.53 17.40 -11.65
C LEU A 169 6.58 17.55 -12.85
N SER A 170 7.15 17.50 -14.05
CA SER A 170 6.36 17.29 -15.26
C SER A 170 5.78 15.88 -15.29
N MET A 171 4.78 15.60 -16.15
CA MET A 171 4.23 14.24 -16.28
C MET A 171 5.32 13.22 -16.64
N ASN A 172 6.21 13.57 -17.56
CA ASN A 172 7.36 12.74 -17.90
C ASN A 172 8.31 12.55 -16.70
N GLY A 173 8.49 13.57 -15.88
CA GLY A 173 9.29 13.49 -14.66
C GLY A 173 8.74 12.46 -13.67
N ILE A 174 7.42 12.41 -13.51
CA ILE A 174 6.74 11.41 -12.66
C ILE A 174 7.04 9.99 -13.17
N TYR A 175 6.88 9.73 -14.47
CA TYR A 175 7.18 8.42 -15.04
C TYR A 175 8.67 8.04 -14.89
N TRP A 176 9.60 8.99 -15.09
CA TRP A 176 11.03 8.74 -14.90
C TRP A 176 11.38 8.41 -13.45
N VAL A 177 10.74 9.04 -12.48
CA VAL A 177 10.92 8.70 -11.04
C VAL A 177 10.52 7.26 -10.80
N PHE A 178 9.32 6.82 -11.26
CA PHE A 178 8.90 5.44 -11.09
C PHE A 178 9.85 4.45 -11.80
N ILE A 179 10.25 4.72 -13.05
CA ILE A 179 11.21 3.89 -13.79
C ILE A 179 12.51 3.75 -12.99
N GLY A 180 13.09 4.86 -12.55
CA GLY A 180 14.34 4.88 -11.78
C GLY A 180 14.22 4.09 -10.47
N CYS A 181 13.12 4.25 -9.76
CA CYS A 181 12.86 3.54 -8.51
C CYS A 181 12.69 2.02 -8.71
N PHE A 182 11.99 1.57 -9.76
CA PHE A 182 11.91 0.15 -10.09
C PHE A 182 13.28 -0.43 -10.46
N LEU A 183 14.05 0.26 -11.30
CA LEU A 183 15.39 -0.18 -11.71
C LEU A 183 16.37 -0.25 -10.53
N ALA A 184 16.25 0.68 -9.56
CA ALA A 184 17.06 0.68 -8.36
C ALA A 184 16.89 -0.57 -7.47
N THR A 185 15.83 -1.36 -7.67
CA THR A 185 15.65 -2.65 -6.98
C THR A 185 16.58 -3.75 -7.51
N ILE A 186 17.00 -3.68 -8.78
CA ILE A 186 17.72 -4.76 -9.48
C ILE A 186 18.97 -5.22 -8.71
N PRO A 187 19.85 -4.33 -8.20
CA PRO A 187 21.05 -4.74 -7.46
C PRO A 187 20.72 -5.54 -6.20
N PHE A 188 19.53 -5.30 -5.60
CA PHE A 188 19.12 -5.89 -4.34
C PHE A 188 18.31 -7.19 -4.51
N LEU A 189 18.01 -7.63 -5.74
CA LEU A 189 17.30 -8.89 -6.01
C LEU A 189 17.97 -10.11 -5.36
N LYS A 190 19.30 -10.09 -5.22
CA LYS A 190 20.06 -11.14 -4.53
C LYS A 190 19.69 -11.31 -3.05
N TRP A 191 19.14 -10.27 -2.42
CA TRP A 191 18.73 -10.31 -1.02
C TRP A 191 17.33 -10.95 -0.84
N ILE A 192 16.59 -11.13 -1.91
CA ILE A 192 15.29 -11.83 -1.88
C ILE A 192 15.55 -13.33 -1.77
N LYS A 193 14.96 -13.99 -0.78
CA LYS A 193 15.02 -15.45 -0.63
C LYS A 193 14.22 -16.13 -1.73
N SER A 194 14.84 -17.07 -2.45
CA SER A 194 14.25 -17.70 -3.65
C SER A 194 13.11 -18.64 -3.33
N TYR A 195 13.14 -19.31 -2.19
CA TYR A 195 12.12 -20.28 -1.79
C TYR A 195 11.61 -19.97 -0.39
N PRO A 196 10.32 -20.28 -0.11
CA PRO A 196 9.80 -20.16 1.24
C PRO A 196 10.58 -21.12 2.15
N LYS A 197 11.04 -20.65 3.30
CA LYS A 197 11.31 -21.58 4.40
C LYS A 197 9.95 -22.19 4.74
N THR A 198 9.80 -23.49 4.51
CA THR A 198 8.65 -24.25 5.00
C THR A 198 8.66 -24.10 6.53
N ARG A 199 7.84 -23.23 7.07
CA ARG A 199 7.50 -23.33 8.49
C ARG A 199 6.72 -24.62 8.64
N PRO A 200 7.02 -25.48 9.63
CA PRO A 200 6.08 -26.51 10.04
C PRO A 200 4.74 -25.79 10.27
N VAL A 201 3.70 -26.25 9.60
CA VAL A 201 2.34 -25.86 9.96
C VAL A 201 2.19 -26.29 11.40
N GLU A 202 2.22 -25.37 12.36
CA GLU A 202 1.75 -25.65 13.70
C GLU A 202 0.33 -26.19 13.48
N GLU A 203 0.17 -27.49 13.72
CA GLU A 203 -1.15 -28.12 13.75
C GLU A 203 -1.99 -27.29 14.71
N ARG A 204 -2.91 -26.50 14.15
CA ARG A 204 -3.93 -25.86 14.94
C ARG A 204 -4.60 -26.99 15.70
N SER A 205 -4.31 -27.07 17.00
CA SER A 205 -5.00 -27.97 17.90
C SER A 205 -6.48 -27.87 17.61
N SER A 206 -7.08 -29.00 17.27
CA SER A 206 -8.48 -29.17 16.98
C SER A 206 -9.32 -28.66 18.16
N THR A 207 -9.76 -27.42 18.07
CA THR A 207 -10.78 -26.89 18.96
C THR A 207 -12.13 -27.37 18.43
N ASN A 208 -12.89 -27.97 19.32
CA ASN A 208 -14.20 -28.59 19.22
C ASN A 208 -15.12 -28.08 18.11
N ASP A 209 -15.73 -29.04 17.41
CA ASP A 209 -16.51 -29.00 16.17
C ASP A 209 -17.77 -28.10 16.12
N SER A 210 -18.22 -27.48 17.19
CA SER A 210 -19.45 -26.66 17.16
C SER A 210 -19.26 -25.24 16.58
N ASN A 211 -18.04 -24.72 16.55
CA ASN A 211 -17.72 -23.38 16.02
C ASN A 211 -17.08 -23.39 14.62
N ALA A 212 -16.90 -24.56 13.99
CA ALA A 212 -16.16 -24.69 12.74
C ALA A 212 -16.83 -23.94 11.57
N ARG A 213 -18.18 -23.90 11.51
CA ARG A 213 -18.90 -23.16 10.45
C ARG A 213 -18.74 -21.66 10.57
N TYR A 214 -18.80 -21.08 11.80
CA TYR A 214 -18.58 -19.67 12.02
C TYR A 214 -17.14 -19.26 11.77
N ALA A 215 -16.17 -20.11 12.13
CA ALA A 215 -14.75 -19.90 11.87
C ALA A 215 -14.43 -19.88 10.37
N LEU A 216 -15.20 -20.57 9.52
CA LEU A 216 -15.02 -20.57 8.07
C LEU A 216 -15.65 -19.34 7.39
N PHE A 217 -16.78 -18.85 7.91
CA PHE A 217 -17.53 -17.74 7.32
C PHE A 217 -16.98 -16.36 7.72
N LEU A 218 -16.51 -16.22 8.95
CA LEU A 218 -16.05 -14.93 9.51
C LEU A 218 -14.93 -14.27 8.70
N PRO A 219 -13.90 -14.97 8.19
CA PRO A 219 -12.88 -14.38 7.32
C PRO A 219 -13.45 -13.78 6.04
N TRP A 220 -14.49 -14.39 5.44
CA TRP A 220 -15.13 -13.87 4.24
C TRP A 220 -15.91 -12.58 4.51
N VAL A 221 -16.60 -12.50 5.66
CA VAL A 221 -17.26 -11.27 6.09
C VAL A 221 -16.24 -10.15 6.31
N CYS A 222 -15.12 -10.45 6.96
CA CYS A 222 -14.04 -9.48 7.14
C CYS A 222 -13.45 -9.01 5.80
N LEU A 223 -13.21 -9.92 4.87
CA LEU A 223 -12.72 -9.57 3.53
C LEU A 223 -13.72 -8.70 2.76
N PHE A 224 -15.01 -9.00 2.86
CA PHE A 224 -16.06 -8.20 2.23
C PHE A 224 -16.16 -6.80 2.86
N ALA A 225 -16.05 -6.68 4.18
CA ALA A 225 -16.02 -5.40 4.87
C ALA A 225 -14.79 -4.56 4.46
N ILE A 226 -13.62 -5.18 4.36
CA ILE A 226 -12.40 -4.54 3.87
C ILE A 226 -12.60 -4.08 2.42
N PHE A 227 -13.17 -4.90 1.54
CA PHE A 227 -13.46 -4.57 0.15
C PHE A 227 -14.35 -3.33 0.04
N LEU A 228 -15.45 -3.26 0.79
CA LEU A 228 -16.34 -2.08 0.81
C LEU A 228 -15.62 -0.82 1.33
N THR A 229 -14.80 -0.97 2.37
CA THR A 229 -14.02 0.15 2.93
C THR A 229 -13.03 0.69 1.90
N TYR A 230 -12.32 -0.19 1.18
CA TYR A 230 -11.34 0.23 0.17
C TYR A 230 -11.99 0.84 -1.08
N ILE A 231 -13.20 0.43 -1.48
CA ILE A 231 -13.96 1.11 -2.55
C ILE A 231 -14.21 2.57 -2.15
N ASN A 232 -14.68 2.80 -0.92
CA ASN A 232 -14.97 4.14 -0.43
C ASN A 232 -13.70 5.01 -0.35
N ILE A 233 -12.65 4.47 0.27
CA ILE A 233 -11.36 5.16 0.39
C ILE A 233 -10.78 5.46 -1.00
N GLY A 234 -10.81 4.49 -1.92
CA GLY A 234 -10.25 4.64 -3.27
C GLY A 234 -10.96 5.73 -4.08
N ALA A 235 -12.28 5.78 -4.03
CA ALA A 235 -13.07 6.82 -4.69
C ALA A 235 -12.73 8.21 -4.12
N TYR A 236 -12.78 8.36 -2.80
CA TYR A 236 -12.45 9.61 -2.12
C TYR A 236 -11.01 10.05 -2.40
N TRP A 237 -10.05 9.13 -2.29
CA TRP A 237 -8.63 9.41 -2.45
C TRP A 237 -8.25 9.83 -3.87
N THR A 238 -8.92 9.29 -4.88
CA THR A 238 -8.65 9.64 -6.29
C THR A 238 -9.01 11.08 -6.61
N TYR A 239 -10.07 11.61 -6.01
CA TYR A 239 -10.63 12.91 -6.37
C TYR A 239 -10.43 14.02 -5.33
N ILE A 240 -9.79 13.73 -4.18
CA ILE A 240 -9.66 14.69 -3.08
C ILE A 240 -8.93 15.99 -3.49
N GLU A 241 -7.87 15.86 -4.28
CA GLU A 241 -7.09 17.02 -4.74
C GLU A 241 -7.85 17.79 -5.83
N LEU A 242 -8.50 17.09 -6.75
CA LEU A 242 -9.33 17.69 -7.79
C LEU A 242 -10.50 18.47 -7.19
N ALA A 243 -11.21 17.88 -6.23
CA ALA A 243 -12.33 18.55 -5.54
C ALA A 243 -11.87 19.80 -4.77
N ALA A 244 -10.68 19.76 -4.19
CA ALA A 244 -10.11 20.93 -3.50
C ALA A 244 -9.73 22.05 -4.48
N LEU A 245 -9.26 21.72 -5.68
CA LEU A 245 -8.95 22.68 -6.74
C LEU A 245 -10.22 23.33 -7.31
N ASP A 246 -11.29 22.57 -7.50
CA ASP A 246 -12.60 23.08 -7.92
C ASP A 246 -13.18 24.11 -6.94
N SER A 247 -12.86 23.97 -5.67
CA SER A 247 -13.24 24.93 -4.62
C SER A 247 -12.40 26.21 -4.60
N ASN A 248 -11.62 26.51 -5.66
CA ASN A 248 -10.66 27.62 -5.74
C ASN A 248 -9.61 27.66 -4.62
N THR A 249 -9.31 26.52 -4.02
CA THR A 249 -8.30 26.41 -2.97
C THR A 249 -6.90 26.48 -3.58
N ASN A 250 -5.98 27.15 -2.92
CA ASN A 250 -4.59 27.26 -3.39
C ASN A 250 -3.93 25.87 -3.50
N PRO A 251 -3.41 25.45 -4.68
CA PRO A 251 -2.83 24.13 -4.89
C PRO A 251 -1.69 23.79 -3.91
N ASN A 252 -0.89 24.79 -3.53
CA ASN A 252 0.21 24.60 -2.57
C ASN A 252 -0.32 24.23 -1.18
N LEU A 253 -1.45 24.82 -0.78
CA LEU A 253 -2.09 24.53 0.51
C LEU A 253 -2.68 23.11 0.51
N VAL A 254 -3.28 22.70 -0.60
CA VAL A 254 -3.82 21.33 -0.74
C VAL A 254 -2.71 20.29 -0.58
N SER A 255 -1.60 20.45 -1.30
CA SER A 255 -0.44 19.55 -1.19
C SER A 255 0.13 19.54 0.23
N GLU A 256 0.22 20.69 0.89
CA GLU A 256 0.72 20.79 2.27
C GLU A 256 -0.20 20.07 3.27
N VAL A 257 -1.51 20.24 3.15
CA VAL A 257 -2.50 19.54 3.97
C VAL A 257 -2.42 18.01 3.77
N LEU A 258 -2.25 17.54 2.54
CA LEU A 258 -2.08 16.11 2.25
C LEU A 258 -0.79 15.54 2.84
N VAL A 259 0.31 16.31 2.85
CA VAL A 259 1.55 15.93 3.55
C VAL A 259 1.30 15.78 5.05
N TRP A 260 0.64 16.78 5.68
CA TRP A 260 0.32 16.70 7.10
C TRP A 260 -0.63 15.55 7.44
N ALA A 261 -1.63 15.30 6.63
CA ALA A 261 -2.53 14.14 6.77
C ALA A 261 -1.74 12.82 6.73
N SER A 262 -0.77 12.70 5.84
CA SER A 262 0.11 11.52 5.74
C SER A 262 0.97 11.34 6.99
N LEU A 263 1.53 12.43 7.55
CA LEU A 263 2.29 12.39 8.80
C LEU A 263 1.40 12.04 10.01
N CYS A 264 0.17 12.56 10.06
CA CYS A 264 -0.82 12.17 11.08
C CYS A 264 -1.18 10.68 10.98
N SER A 265 -1.21 10.12 9.77
CA SER A 265 -1.42 8.67 9.55
C SER A 265 -0.29 7.84 10.18
N LEU A 266 0.97 8.30 10.13
CA LEU A 266 2.09 7.66 10.85
C LEU A 266 1.84 7.60 12.36
N LEU A 267 1.39 8.72 12.95
CA LEU A 267 1.05 8.78 14.37
C LEU A 267 -0.11 7.84 14.70
N GLY A 268 -1.13 7.80 13.84
CA GLY A 268 -2.26 6.86 13.97
C GLY A 268 -1.82 5.40 13.97
N CYS A 269 -0.94 5.01 13.05
CA CYS A 269 -0.35 3.65 13.01
C CYS A 269 0.44 3.31 14.29
N LEU A 270 1.23 4.27 14.79
CA LEU A 270 1.98 4.09 16.03
C LEU A 270 1.05 3.91 17.22
N ILE A 271 0.06 4.79 17.36
CA ILE A 271 -0.94 4.74 18.43
C ILE A 271 -1.72 3.41 18.38
N ALA A 272 -2.19 3.00 17.20
CA ALA A 272 -2.91 1.74 17.03
C ALA A 272 -2.05 0.53 17.44
N THR A 273 -0.76 0.53 17.10
CA THR A 273 0.18 -0.52 17.49
C THR A 273 0.36 -0.60 19.00
N LEU A 274 0.51 0.54 19.67
CA LEU A 274 0.68 0.62 21.11
C LEU A 274 -0.62 0.25 21.88
N LEU A 275 -1.77 0.72 21.37
CA LEU A 275 -3.07 0.44 22.00
C LEU A 275 -3.51 -1.01 21.81
N SER A 276 -3.24 -1.63 20.66
CA SER A 276 -3.65 -3.02 20.40
C SER A 276 -3.04 -3.99 21.39
N ASN A 277 -1.82 -3.73 21.85
CA ASN A 277 -1.15 -4.53 22.88
C ASN A 277 -1.78 -4.39 24.28
N ARG A 278 -2.49 -3.28 24.55
CA ARG A 278 -3.03 -2.96 25.89
C ARG A 278 -4.53 -3.18 26.00
N PHE A 279 -5.30 -2.88 24.94
CA PHE A 279 -6.78 -2.89 24.94
C PHE A 279 -7.39 -3.94 23.99
N GLY A 280 -6.55 -4.78 23.37
CA GLY A 280 -6.98 -5.73 22.33
C GLY A 280 -7.27 -5.03 21.00
N LEU A 281 -7.65 -5.82 19.99
CA LEU A 281 -7.85 -5.35 18.62
C LEU A 281 -9.19 -4.62 18.39
N LEU A 282 -10.25 -5.02 19.09
CA LEU A 282 -11.61 -4.55 18.80
C LEU A 282 -11.81 -3.07 19.18
N ARG A 283 -11.35 -2.65 20.34
CA ARG A 283 -11.58 -1.29 20.84
C ARG A 283 -10.91 -0.22 19.99
N PRO A 284 -9.59 -0.33 19.65
CA PRO A 284 -8.95 0.62 18.75
C PRO A 284 -9.60 0.65 17.37
N LEU A 285 -10.03 -0.51 16.84
CA LEU A 285 -10.72 -0.61 15.55
C LEU A 285 -12.03 0.17 15.55
N LEU A 286 -12.88 0.00 16.56
CA LEU A 286 -14.16 0.71 16.68
C LEU A 286 -13.96 2.23 16.81
N ILE A 287 -12.96 2.67 17.58
CA ILE A 287 -12.62 4.09 17.72
C ILE A 287 -12.18 4.65 16.36
N ALA A 288 -11.31 3.95 15.64
CA ALA A 288 -10.83 4.38 14.32
C ALA A 288 -11.97 4.48 13.30
N LEU A 289 -12.87 3.48 13.26
CA LEU A 289 -14.05 3.51 12.37
C LEU A 289 -14.99 4.66 12.69
N PHE A 290 -15.25 4.91 13.97
CA PHE A 290 -16.09 6.03 14.40
C PHE A 290 -15.47 7.38 14.02
N THR A 291 -14.16 7.56 14.26
CA THR A 291 -13.44 8.79 13.91
C THR A 291 -13.44 9.01 12.40
N MET A 292 -13.25 7.94 11.59
CA MET A 292 -13.33 8.01 10.15
C MET A 292 -14.73 8.41 9.67
N ALA A 293 -15.79 7.80 10.24
CA ALA A 293 -17.16 8.14 9.89
C ALA A 293 -17.51 9.59 10.23
N MET A 294 -17.04 10.09 11.38
CA MET A 294 -17.18 11.51 11.73
C MET A 294 -16.45 12.43 10.75
N GLY A 295 -15.21 12.12 10.39
CA GLY A 295 -14.43 12.93 9.45
C GLY A 295 -15.08 13.02 8.07
N VAL A 296 -15.57 11.89 7.53
CA VAL A 296 -16.30 11.87 6.26
C VAL A 296 -17.62 12.63 6.36
N GLY A 297 -18.33 12.48 7.48
CA GLY A 297 -19.58 13.23 7.73
C GLY A 297 -19.35 14.74 7.79
N MET A 298 -18.32 15.20 8.47
CA MET A 298 -17.98 16.64 8.53
C MET A 298 -17.68 17.22 7.15
N LEU A 299 -16.98 16.47 6.29
CA LEU A 299 -16.75 16.88 4.90
C LEU A 299 -18.03 16.97 4.10
N ALA A 300 -18.96 16.02 4.24
CA ALA A 300 -20.23 16.03 3.53
C ALA A 300 -21.12 17.22 3.91
N PHE A 301 -21.02 17.71 5.15
CA PHE A 301 -21.76 18.89 5.62
C PHE A 301 -21.02 20.21 5.32
N GLY A 302 -19.68 20.21 5.33
CA GLY A 302 -18.88 21.42 5.11
C GLY A 302 -18.73 21.85 3.64
N ILE A 303 -19.04 20.96 2.67
CA ILE A 303 -19.03 21.30 1.25
C ILE A 303 -20.26 22.16 0.84
N ASN A 304 -21.26 22.29 1.72
CA ASN A 304 -22.48 23.04 1.44
C ASN A 304 -22.46 24.48 2.01
N GLU A 305 -21.37 24.93 2.63
CA GLU A 305 -21.12 26.31 3.05
C GLU A 305 -20.00 26.96 2.21
#